data_b5c754b3eb338ef0fd35d19e0d39c15f
#
_entry.id   b5c754b3eb338ef0fd35d19e0d39c15f
#
_cell.length_a   1.000
_cell.length_b   1.000
_cell.length_c   1.000
_cell.angle_alpha   90.00
_cell.angle_beta   90.00
_cell.angle_gamma   90.00
#
_symmetry.space_group_name_H-M   'P 1'
#
loop_
_entity.id
_entity.type
_entity.pdbx_description
1 polymer ?
#
loop_
_entity_poly.entity_id
_entity_poly.type
_entity_poly.pdbx_seq_one_letter_code
_entity_poly.pdbx_strand_id
1 'polypeptide(L)'
;MTTIVVIHLAAAVAAVMLGIAILMVRRGTPRHRWMGRTWAVTMAATALSSFGIRELNPGHLSWLHALAAWVLVSLVLAIAAIRRGDVAVHRRSMLGLYVGLIAAGIAAVALPGRVLNETLAQWGHGVVSVAMRQGMASGEGTR
;
A
#
# COMPACT_ATOMS: atom_id res chain seq x y z
N MET A 1 6.57 -13.86 -7.53
CA MET A 1 5.92 -12.52 -7.62
C MET A 1 6.36 -11.85 -8.89
N THR A 2 5.43 -11.33 -9.68
CA THR A 2 5.78 -10.52 -10.86
C THR A 2 6.44 -9.21 -10.42
N THR A 3 7.38 -8.70 -11.19
CA THR A 3 8.11 -7.45 -10.88
C THR A 3 7.16 -6.30 -10.58
N ILE A 4 6.00 -6.25 -11.25
CA ILE A 4 5.02 -5.18 -11.08
C ILE A 4 4.35 -5.23 -9.69
N VAL A 5 4.11 -6.41 -9.14
CA VAL A 5 3.57 -6.59 -7.77
C VAL A 5 4.57 -6.09 -6.73
N VAL A 6 5.87 -6.38 -6.93
CA VAL A 6 6.92 -5.89 -6.02
C VAL A 6 7.00 -4.36 -6.06
N ILE A 7 6.97 -3.76 -7.25
CA ILE A 7 6.98 -2.29 -7.42
C ILE A 7 5.74 -1.67 -6.75
N HIS A 8 4.57 -2.25 -6.98
CA HIS A 8 3.31 -1.78 -6.36
C HIS A 8 3.39 -1.83 -4.84
N LEU A 9 3.84 -2.95 -4.28
CA LEU A 9 3.96 -3.13 -2.84
C LEU A 9 4.97 -2.16 -2.23
N ALA A 10 6.14 -2.02 -2.85
CA ALA A 10 7.16 -1.07 -2.39
C ALA A 10 6.64 0.37 -2.41
N ALA A 11 5.94 0.78 -3.48
CA ALA A 11 5.33 2.09 -3.58
C ALA A 11 4.23 2.28 -2.53
N ALA A 12 3.39 1.27 -2.28
CA ALA A 12 2.34 1.34 -1.27
C ALA A 12 2.91 1.48 0.15
N VAL A 13 3.94 0.70 0.50
CA VAL A 13 4.62 0.81 1.80
C VAL A 13 5.27 2.19 1.95
N ALA A 14 5.97 2.67 0.92
CA ALA A 14 6.57 4.01 0.93
C ALA A 14 5.50 5.11 1.11
N ALA A 15 4.33 4.99 0.45
CA ALA A 15 3.22 5.92 0.61
C ALA A 15 2.66 5.92 2.04
N VAL A 16 2.54 4.75 2.68
CA VAL A 16 2.12 4.65 4.09
C VAL A 16 3.11 5.36 5.00
N MET A 17 4.40 5.07 4.88
CA MET A 17 5.44 5.66 5.73
C MET A 17 5.55 7.18 5.54
N LEU A 18 5.54 7.65 4.29
CA LEU A 18 5.52 9.09 3.99
C LEU A 18 4.26 9.77 4.53
N GLY A 19 3.10 9.11 4.45
CA GLY A 19 1.85 9.63 4.99
C GLY A 19 1.93 9.84 6.51
N ILE A 20 2.45 8.87 7.27
CA ILE A 20 2.69 9.02 8.71
C ILE A 20 3.62 10.23 8.97
N ALA A 21 4.74 10.28 8.26
CA ALA A 21 5.72 11.35 8.43
C ALA A 21 5.12 12.74 8.14
N ILE A 22 4.29 12.87 7.09
CA ILE A 22 3.63 14.13 6.75
C ILE A 22 2.64 14.57 7.84
N LEU A 23 1.93 13.63 8.46
CA LEU A 23 0.99 13.93 9.55
C LEU A 23 1.70 14.49 10.79
N MET A 24 2.96 14.11 11.01
CA MET A 24 3.79 14.59 12.12
C MET A 24 4.45 15.95 11.84
N VAL A 25 4.56 16.37 10.59
CA VAL A 25 5.21 17.63 10.20
C VAL A 25 4.21 18.79 10.27
N ARG A 26 4.69 19.96 10.77
CA ARG A 26 3.90 21.19 10.81
C ARG A 26 3.43 21.58 9.41
N ARG A 27 2.11 21.73 9.28
CA ARG A 27 1.43 22.05 8.00
C ARG A 27 1.87 23.40 7.45
N GLY A 28 1.88 23.52 6.12
CA GLY A 28 2.21 24.77 5.42
C GLY A 28 3.72 25.07 5.32
N THR A 29 4.59 24.32 6.01
CA THR A 29 6.04 24.50 5.93
C THR A 29 6.59 24.02 4.56
N PRO A 30 7.77 24.49 4.14
CA PRO A 30 8.44 23.99 2.94
C PRO A 30 8.63 22.47 2.97
N ARG A 31 8.98 21.92 4.15
CA ARG A 31 9.15 20.48 4.38
C ARG A 31 7.83 19.72 4.14
N HIS A 32 6.69 20.20 4.68
CA HIS A 32 5.38 19.61 4.46
C HIS A 32 5.02 19.61 2.96
N ARG A 33 5.28 20.71 2.26
CA ARG A 33 5.01 20.82 0.81
C ARG A 33 5.86 19.85 -0.02
N TRP A 34 7.12 19.69 0.32
CA TRP A 34 8.02 18.78 -0.37
C TRP A 34 7.61 17.31 -0.16
N MET A 35 7.43 16.93 1.10
CA MET A 35 6.98 15.57 1.45
C MET A 35 5.60 15.27 0.84
N GLY A 36 4.68 16.24 0.82
CA GLY A 36 3.37 16.10 0.19
C GLY A 36 3.45 15.84 -1.32
N ARG A 37 4.37 16.50 -2.04
CA ARG A 37 4.62 16.23 -3.46
C ARG A 37 5.16 14.82 -3.69
N THR A 38 6.17 14.42 -2.90
CA THR A 38 6.74 13.07 -2.97
C THR A 38 5.66 12.01 -2.68
N TRP A 39 4.83 12.23 -1.67
CA TRP A 39 3.72 11.35 -1.34
C TRP A 39 2.71 11.25 -2.49
N ALA A 40 2.35 12.37 -3.11
CA ALA A 40 1.42 12.38 -4.24
C ALA A 40 1.97 11.57 -5.44
N VAL A 41 3.27 11.69 -5.74
CA VAL A 41 3.94 10.90 -6.79
C VAL A 41 3.93 9.41 -6.43
N THR A 42 4.23 9.06 -5.19
CA THR A 42 4.23 7.67 -4.71
C THR A 42 2.82 7.06 -4.77
N MET A 43 1.79 7.82 -4.37
CA MET A 43 0.39 7.41 -4.49
C MET A 43 -0.03 7.19 -5.96
N ALA A 44 0.38 8.10 -6.86
CA ALA A 44 0.13 7.96 -8.29
C ALA A 44 0.82 6.69 -8.85
N ALA A 45 2.08 6.43 -8.46
CA ALA A 45 2.80 5.23 -8.85
C ALA A 45 2.11 3.95 -8.35
N THR A 46 1.64 3.95 -7.10
CA THR A 46 0.86 2.84 -6.51
C THR A 46 -0.43 2.60 -7.30
N ALA A 47 -1.19 3.66 -7.62
CA ALA A 47 -2.42 3.54 -8.38
C ALA A 47 -2.18 3.10 -9.83
N LEU A 48 -1.16 3.64 -10.51
CA LEU A 48 -0.81 3.27 -11.88
C LEU A 48 -0.32 1.82 -11.98
N SER A 49 0.53 1.39 -11.05
CA SER A 49 1.03 0.00 -11.05
C SER A 49 -0.08 -1.02 -10.82
N SER A 50 -1.19 -0.65 -10.15
CA SER A 50 -2.32 -1.56 -9.95
C SER A 50 -3.02 -1.94 -11.25
N PHE A 51 -2.99 -1.10 -12.29
CA PHE A 51 -3.52 -1.44 -13.62
C PHE A 51 -2.76 -2.57 -14.31
N GLY A 52 -1.48 -2.75 -13.95
CA GLY A 52 -0.68 -3.86 -14.47
C GLY A 52 -0.86 -5.18 -13.73
N ILE A 53 -1.53 -5.18 -12.57
CA ILE A 53 -1.79 -6.39 -11.79
C ILE A 53 -3.08 -7.03 -12.29
N ARG A 54 -2.94 -7.96 -13.26
CA ARG A 54 -4.06 -8.66 -13.90
C ARG A 54 -4.34 -10.06 -13.32
N GLU A 55 -3.64 -10.43 -12.27
CA GLU A 55 -3.66 -11.80 -11.73
C GLU A 55 -5.02 -12.23 -11.16
N LEU A 56 -5.89 -11.27 -10.81
CA LEU A 56 -7.19 -11.56 -10.19
C LEU A 56 -8.35 -11.75 -11.20
N ASN A 57 -8.19 -11.31 -12.46
CA ASN A 57 -9.25 -11.44 -13.46
C ASN A 57 -8.69 -11.23 -14.88
N PRO A 58 -8.15 -12.26 -15.54
CA PRO A 58 -7.58 -12.13 -16.88
C PRO A 58 -8.64 -11.65 -17.88
N GLY A 59 -8.43 -10.45 -18.45
CA GLY A 59 -9.27 -9.91 -19.51
C GLY A 59 -10.43 -8.99 -19.09
N HIS A 60 -10.71 -8.80 -17.79
CA HIS A 60 -11.78 -7.91 -17.32
C HIS A 60 -11.26 -6.81 -16.40
N LEU A 61 -11.82 -5.60 -16.54
CA LEU A 61 -11.63 -4.50 -15.59
C LEU A 61 -12.28 -4.90 -14.26
N SER A 62 -11.46 -5.13 -13.23
CA SER A 62 -11.98 -5.42 -11.90
C SER A 62 -12.36 -4.12 -11.17
N TRP A 63 -13.14 -4.21 -10.11
CA TRP A 63 -13.47 -3.08 -9.24
C TRP A 63 -12.21 -2.37 -8.69
N LEU A 64 -11.07 -3.08 -8.61
CA LEU A 64 -9.77 -2.52 -8.22
C LEU A 64 -9.26 -1.47 -9.21
N HIS A 65 -9.50 -1.65 -10.51
CA HIS A 65 -9.14 -0.66 -11.53
C HIS A 65 -10.01 0.61 -11.38
N ALA A 66 -11.30 0.44 -11.05
CA ALA A 66 -12.18 1.57 -10.75
C ALA A 66 -11.70 2.33 -9.49
N LEU A 67 -11.26 1.60 -8.46
CA LEU A 67 -10.67 2.19 -7.26
C LEU A 67 -9.37 2.95 -7.57
N ALA A 68 -8.48 2.39 -8.40
CA ALA A 68 -7.25 3.05 -8.81
C ALA A 68 -7.52 4.33 -9.60
N ALA A 69 -8.47 4.30 -10.53
CA ALA A 69 -8.92 5.48 -11.27
C ALA A 69 -9.49 6.55 -10.32
N TRP A 70 -10.32 6.14 -9.37
CA TRP A 70 -10.87 7.05 -8.34
C TRP A 70 -9.76 7.70 -7.51
N VAL A 71 -8.74 6.95 -7.10
CA VAL A 71 -7.58 7.49 -6.36
C VAL A 71 -6.85 8.54 -7.20
N LEU A 72 -6.59 8.27 -8.49
CA LEU A 72 -5.92 9.23 -9.37
C LEU A 72 -6.73 10.51 -9.56
N VAL A 73 -8.04 10.40 -9.80
CA VAL A 73 -8.93 11.55 -9.93
C VAL A 73 -8.96 12.36 -8.63
N SER A 74 -9.12 11.69 -7.49
CA SER A 74 -9.15 12.34 -6.17
C SER A 74 -7.83 13.06 -5.87
N LEU A 75 -6.70 12.49 -6.27
CA LEU A 75 -5.39 13.09 -6.10
C LEU A 75 -5.25 14.38 -6.93
N VAL A 76 -5.68 14.35 -8.19
CA VAL A 76 -5.69 15.53 -9.07
C VAL A 76 -6.59 16.63 -8.50
N LEU A 77 -7.79 16.27 -8.05
CA LEU A 77 -8.73 17.23 -7.45
C LEU A 77 -8.17 17.84 -6.16
N ALA A 78 -7.51 17.04 -5.32
CA ALA A 78 -6.89 17.52 -4.10
C ALA A 78 -5.72 18.50 -4.39
N ILE A 79 -4.92 18.23 -5.42
CA ILE A 79 -3.85 19.14 -5.87
C ILE A 79 -4.45 20.41 -6.47
N ALA A 80 -5.52 20.29 -7.26
CA ALA A 80 -6.22 21.46 -7.81
C ALA A 80 -6.84 22.34 -6.71
N ALA A 81 -7.40 21.73 -5.66
CA ALA A 81 -7.95 22.44 -4.51
C ALA A 81 -6.89 23.31 -3.81
N ILE A 82 -5.70 22.74 -3.51
CA ILE A 82 -4.64 23.54 -2.86
C ILE A 82 -4.09 24.64 -3.77
N ARG A 83 -4.05 24.42 -5.08
CA ARG A 83 -3.66 25.47 -6.04
C ARG A 83 -4.65 26.63 -6.10
N ARG A 84 -5.92 26.37 -5.81
CA ARG A 84 -6.99 27.39 -5.70
C ARG A 84 -7.08 28.01 -4.32
N GLY A 85 -6.25 27.62 -3.37
CA GLY A 85 -6.25 28.11 -1.98
C GLY A 85 -7.26 27.41 -1.08
N ASP A 86 -7.98 26.41 -1.57
CA ASP A 86 -8.95 25.64 -0.76
C ASP A 86 -8.24 24.56 0.07
N VAL A 87 -7.69 25.01 1.20
CA VAL A 87 -6.96 24.16 2.14
C VAL A 87 -7.88 23.12 2.79
N ALA A 88 -9.15 23.45 3.00
CA ALA A 88 -10.10 22.57 3.68
C ALA A 88 -10.40 21.33 2.81
N VAL A 89 -10.72 21.55 1.54
CA VAL A 89 -10.96 20.47 0.57
C VAL A 89 -9.70 19.65 0.36
N HIS A 90 -8.54 20.29 0.14
CA HIS A 90 -7.26 19.61 0.03
C HIS A 90 -7.00 18.66 1.21
N ARG A 91 -7.11 19.17 2.43
CA ARG A 91 -6.86 18.39 3.66
C ARG A 91 -7.80 17.19 3.76
N ARG A 92 -9.10 17.39 3.51
CA ARG A 92 -10.11 16.32 3.57
C ARG A 92 -9.80 15.23 2.55
N SER A 93 -9.49 15.61 1.31
CA SER A 93 -9.17 14.68 0.22
C SER A 93 -7.89 13.90 0.50
N MET A 94 -6.81 14.56 0.95
CA MET A 94 -5.54 13.90 1.28
C MET A 94 -5.70 12.92 2.44
N LEU A 95 -6.46 13.28 3.48
CA LEU A 95 -6.73 12.37 4.59
C LEU A 95 -7.58 11.18 4.15
N GLY A 96 -8.61 11.41 3.32
CA GLY A 96 -9.43 10.34 2.74
C GLY A 96 -8.62 9.37 1.89
N LEU A 97 -7.72 9.87 1.04
CA LEU A 97 -6.80 9.05 0.25
C LEU A 97 -5.86 8.21 1.14
N TYR A 98 -5.36 8.80 2.22
CA TYR A 98 -4.49 8.09 3.16
C TYR A 98 -5.24 6.98 3.91
N VAL A 99 -6.45 7.27 4.41
CA VAL A 99 -7.30 6.26 5.06
C VAL A 99 -7.66 5.14 4.08
N GLY A 100 -7.99 5.49 2.83
CA GLY A 100 -8.26 4.53 1.76
C GLY A 100 -7.06 3.62 1.46
N LEU A 101 -5.84 4.18 1.44
CA LEU A 101 -4.61 3.41 1.27
C LEU A 101 -4.42 2.39 2.40
N ILE A 102 -4.60 2.80 3.65
CA ILE A 102 -4.51 1.92 4.82
C ILE A 102 -5.57 0.81 4.75
N ALA A 103 -6.83 1.18 4.46
CA ALA A 103 -7.93 0.21 4.33
C ALA A 103 -7.67 -0.81 3.22
N ALA A 104 -7.16 -0.36 2.06
CA ALA A 104 -6.78 -1.24 0.96
C ALA A 104 -5.63 -2.17 1.34
N GLY A 105 -4.62 -1.67 2.07
CA GLY A 105 -3.51 -2.46 2.59
C GLY A 105 -3.97 -3.54 3.57
N ILE A 106 -4.84 -3.19 4.51
CA ILE A 106 -5.45 -4.15 5.45
C ILE A 106 -6.24 -5.21 4.69
N ALA A 107 -7.07 -4.80 3.73
CA ALA A 107 -7.87 -5.73 2.92
C ALA A 107 -6.98 -6.68 2.11
N ALA A 108 -5.83 -6.20 1.59
CA ALA A 108 -4.89 -7.03 0.85
C ALA A 108 -4.24 -8.13 1.70
N VAL A 109 -4.09 -7.89 3.01
CA VAL A 109 -3.53 -8.87 3.96
C VAL A 109 -4.62 -9.77 4.55
N ALA A 110 -5.79 -9.20 4.89
CA ALA A 110 -6.84 -9.90 5.63
C ALA A 110 -7.73 -10.80 4.77
N LEU A 111 -7.91 -10.47 3.48
CA LEU A 111 -8.80 -11.24 2.61
C LEU A 111 -8.10 -12.50 2.08
N PRO A 112 -8.70 -13.71 2.27
CA PRO A 112 -8.19 -14.96 1.69
C PRO A 112 -8.16 -14.89 0.15
N GLY A 113 -7.22 -15.61 -0.48
CA GLY A 113 -7.08 -15.61 -1.95
C GLY A 113 -6.36 -14.39 -2.52
N ARG A 114 -5.75 -13.54 -1.68
CA ARG A 114 -4.87 -12.46 -2.10
C ARG A 114 -3.41 -12.86 -2.00
N VAL A 115 -2.60 -12.41 -2.97
CA VAL A 115 -1.17 -12.75 -3.08
C VAL A 115 -0.40 -12.51 -1.77
N LEU A 116 -0.69 -11.43 -1.05
CA LEU A 116 -0.04 -11.14 0.23
C LEU A 116 -0.46 -12.10 1.34
N ASN A 117 -1.74 -12.45 1.41
CA ASN A 117 -2.24 -13.40 2.41
C ASN A 117 -1.63 -14.80 2.18
N GLU A 118 -1.61 -15.27 0.94
CA GLU A 118 -1.01 -16.56 0.58
C GLU A 118 0.50 -16.60 0.84
N THR A 119 1.21 -15.52 0.50
CA THR A 119 2.66 -15.42 0.74
C THR A 119 2.99 -15.42 2.23
N LEU A 120 2.23 -14.68 3.05
CA LEU A 120 2.41 -14.65 4.50
C LEU A 120 2.07 -16.00 5.14
N ALA A 121 1.01 -16.67 4.67
CA ALA A 121 0.64 -18.00 5.12
C ALA A 121 1.74 -19.03 4.80
N GLN A 122 2.30 -19.02 3.60
CA GLN A 122 3.41 -19.90 3.21
C GLN A 122 4.68 -19.64 4.05
N TRP A 123 4.99 -18.40 4.33
CA TRP A 123 6.11 -18.02 5.21
C TRP A 123 5.90 -18.52 6.65
N GLY A 124 4.69 -18.35 7.18
CA GLY A 124 4.33 -18.84 8.52
C GLY A 124 4.49 -20.35 8.62
N HIS A 125 3.99 -21.12 7.64
CA HIS A 125 4.16 -22.58 7.59
C HIS A 125 5.63 -22.99 7.44
N GLY A 126 6.41 -22.28 6.64
CA GLY A 126 7.83 -22.51 6.47
C GLY A 126 8.62 -22.36 7.76
N VAL A 127 8.40 -21.27 8.50
CA VAL A 127 9.07 -21.02 9.78
C VAL A 127 8.71 -22.05 10.84
N VAL A 128 7.43 -22.42 10.95
CA VAL A 128 6.95 -23.45 11.90
C VAL A 128 7.55 -24.81 11.59
N SER A 129 7.62 -25.20 10.31
CA SER A 129 8.18 -26.51 9.92
C SER A 129 9.68 -26.60 10.18
N VAL A 130 10.43 -25.51 9.99
CA VAL A 130 11.88 -25.45 10.32
C VAL A 130 12.08 -25.53 11.84
N ALA A 131 11.30 -24.80 12.63
CA ALA A 131 11.39 -24.83 14.09
C ALA A 131 11.06 -26.22 14.66
N MET A 132 10.03 -26.90 14.12
CA MET A 132 9.71 -28.27 14.53
C MET A 132 10.82 -29.27 14.20
N ARG A 133 11.44 -29.18 13.00
CA ARG A 133 12.57 -30.06 12.65
C ARG A 133 13.77 -29.85 13.55
N GLN A 134 14.10 -28.62 13.92
CA GLN A 134 15.19 -28.32 14.85
C GLN A 134 14.90 -28.82 16.26
N GLY A 135 13.66 -28.68 16.73
CA GLY A 135 13.23 -29.20 18.02
C GLY A 135 13.30 -30.73 18.12
N MET A 136 12.97 -31.44 17.04
CA MET A 136 13.09 -32.91 16.99
C MET A 136 14.56 -33.37 16.94
N ALA A 137 15.41 -32.68 16.20
CA ALA A 137 16.84 -32.99 16.10
C ALA A 137 17.61 -32.77 17.42
N SER A 138 17.19 -31.77 18.22
CA SER A 138 17.77 -31.52 19.54
C SER A 138 17.29 -32.49 20.63
N GLY A 139 16.15 -33.14 20.44
CA GLY A 139 15.56 -34.11 21.39
C GLY A 139 16.16 -35.53 21.25
N GLU A 140 16.77 -35.87 20.12
CA GLU A 140 17.41 -37.20 19.90
C GLU A 140 18.82 -37.32 20.45
N GLY A 141 19.48 -36.23 20.85
CA GLY A 141 20.85 -36.18 21.36
C GLY A 141 21.01 -36.45 22.86
N THR A 142 19.89 -36.72 23.59
CA THR A 142 19.88 -36.88 25.08
C THR A 142 19.45 -38.28 25.56
N ARG A 143 19.71 -39.35 24.78
CA ARG A 143 19.54 -40.73 25.24
C ARG A 143 20.85 -41.46 25.20
#